data_21d26c4e7bdaaa417c9ffd4faad03f3c
#
_entry.id   21d26c4e7bdaaa417c9ffd4faad03f3c
#
_cell.length_a   1.000
_cell.length_b   1.000
_cell.length_c   1.000
_cell.angle_alpha   90.00
_cell.angle_beta   90.00
_cell.angle_gamma   90.00
#
_symmetry.space_group_name_H-M   'P 1'
#
loop_
_entity.id
_entity.type
_entity.pdbx_description
1 polymer ?
#
loop_
_entity_poly.entity_id
_entity_poly.type
_entity_poly.pdbx_seq_one_letter_code
_entity_poly.pdbx_strand_id
1 'polypeptide(L)'
;MLHDTVYANIGKTIVLRFPFTSHDLQSQWRGPPNLTVLSFGKEIKTSLWNYDRLELYDNHDNGECNLKVKNFTRTDEGYYRCISNVNGIVVESDLQVYIRNKLAQNILMDISFIFALPWGS
;
A
#
# COMPACT_ATOMS: atom_id res chain seq x y z
N MET A 1 8.44 -1.72 -15.59
CA MET A 1 7.98 -1.67 -14.19
C MET A 1 6.63 -0.97 -14.13
N LEU A 2 5.68 -1.58 -13.45
CA LEU A 2 4.38 -0.97 -13.25
C LEU A 2 4.43 -0.04 -12.05
N HIS A 3 3.77 1.09 -12.17
CA HIS A 3 3.74 2.10 -11.12
C HIS A 3 2.36 2.74 -11.09
N ASP A 4 1.79 2.85 -9.90
CA ASP A 4 0.47 3.45 -9.71
C ASP A 4 0.44 4.17 -8.37
N THR A 5 -0.54 5.05 -8.20
CA THR A 5 -0.75 5.77 -6.95
C THR A 5 -2.08 5.37 -6.35
N VAL A 6 -2.05 5.07 -5.05
CA VAL A 6 -3.22 4.66 -4.29
C VAL A 6 -3.39 5.61 -3.12
N TYR A 7 -4.62 6.03 -2.87
CA TYR A 7 -4.93 6.89 -1.73
C TYR A 7 -5.72 6.11 -0.70
N ALA A 8 -5.28 6.19 0.56
CA ALA A 8 -5.86 5.46 1.68
C ALA A 8 -6.44 6.44 2.68
N ASN A 9 -7.50 6.02 3.35
CA ASN A 9 -8.07 6.80 4.45
C ASN A 9 -7.44 6.34 5.77
N ILE A 10 -7.10 7.30 6.63
CA ILE A 10 -6.56 6.98 7.96
C ILE A 10 -7.52 6.06 8.70
N GLY A 11 -6.97 5.03 9.33
CA GLY A 11 -7.72 4.09 10.13
C GLY A 11 -8.42 3.00 9.35
N LYS A 12 -8.37 3.05 8.04
CA LYS A 12 -9.04 2.05 7.19
C LYS A 12 -8.04 1.00 6.72
N THR A 13 -8.57 -0.08 6.19
CA THR A 13 -7.79 -1.15 5.60
C THR A 13 -7.70 -0.95 4.10
N ILE A 14 -6.51 -1.12 3.56
CA ILE A 14 -6.33 -1.11 2.11
C ILE A 14 -5.77 -2.45 1.66
N VAL A 15 -6.05 -2.80 0.42
CA VAL A 15 -5.49 -3.99 -0.21
C VAL A 15 -4.67 -3.53 -1.41
N LEU A 16 -3.39 -3.87 -1.38
CA LEU A 16 -2.48 -3.59 -2.48
C LEU A 16 -2.40 -4.84 -3.34
N ARG A 17 -2.64 -4.70 -4.63
CA ARG A 17 -2.75 -5.84 -5.51
C ARG A 17 -1.55 -5.93 -6.43
N PHE A 18 -1.03 -7.15 -6.54
CA PHE A 18 -0.06 -7.48 -7.57
C PHE A 18 -0.88 -7.85 -8.82
N PRO A 19 -0.68 -7.16 -9.94
CA PRO A 19 -1.61 -7.29 -11.07
C PRO A 19 -1.39 -8.53 -11.92
N PHE A 20 -0.47 -9.40 -11.53
CA PHE A 20 -0.18 -10.61 -12.29
C PHE A 20 -0.48 -11.85 -11.47
N THR A 21 -0.82 -12.95 -12.15
CA THR A 21 -0.93 -14.24 -11.52
C THR A 21 0.47 -14.85 -11.44
N SER A 22 0.85 -15.31 -10.25
CA SER A 22 2.15 -15.92 -10.03
C SER A 22 2.04 -17.04 -9.01
N HIS A 23 2.71 -18.14 -9.28
CA HIS A 23 2.81 -19.24 -8.31
C HIS A 23 4.20 -19.28 -7.68
N ASP A 24 4.93 -18.16 -7.73
CA ASP A 24 6.24 -18.03 -7.14
C ASP A 24 6.13 -18.02 -5.62
N LEU A 25 6.68 -19.05 -4.99
CA LEU A 25 6.66 -19.18 -3.53
C LEU A 25 7.66 -18.24 -2.86
N GLN A 26 8.43 -17.48 -3.64
CA GLN A 26 9.42 -16.54 -3.12
C GLN A 26 9.06 -15.10 -3.44
N SER A 27 7.80 -14.83 -3.75
CA SER A 27 7.32 -13.48 -3.96
C SER A 27 7.57 -12.63 -2.71
N GLN A 28 7.88 -11.36 -2.91
CA GLN A 28 8.15 -10.46 -1.80
C GLN A 28 7.31 -9.20 -1.94
N TRP A 29 6.78 -8.75 -0.80
CA TRP A 29 6.31 -7.38 -0.66
C TRP A 29 7.34 -6.59 0.11
N ARG A 30 7.61 -5.38 -0.37
CA ARG A 30 8.49 -4.42 0.30
C ARG A 30 7.73 -3.12 0.48
N GLY A 31 8.08 -2.40 1.54
CA GLY A 31 7.38 -1.15 1.81
C GLY A 31 8.16 -0.22 2.72
N PRO A 32 7.49 0.81 3.24
CA PRO A 32 8.14 1.79 4.09
C PRO A 32 8.68 1.16 5.37
N PRO A 33 9.79 1.68 5.87
CA PRO A 33 10.64 2.67 5.25
C PRO A 33 11.64 2.02 4.29
N ASN A 34 11.98 2.76 3.22
CA ASN A 34 13.08 2.40 2.33
C ASN A 34 12.95 1.01 1.69
N LEU A 35 11.73 0.63 1.30
CA LEU A 35 11.48 -0.66 0.67
C LEU A 35 11.98 -1.83 1.51
N THR A 36 11.71 -1.75 2.80
CA THR A 36 11.99 -2.85 3.74
C THR A 36 11.18 -4.08 3.35
N VAL A 37 11.78 -5.25 3.49
CA VAL A 37 11.07 -6.50 3.22
C VAL A 37 9.95 -6.66 4.24
N LEU A 38 8.72 -6.77 3.76
CA LEU A 38 7.53 -6.96 4.59
C LEU A 38 7.09 -8.41 4.63
N SER A 39 7.25 -9.10 3.51
CA SER A 39 6.83 -10.50 3.41
C SER A 39 7.76 -11.26 2.49
N PHE A 40 7.78 -12.56 2.67
CA PHE A 40 8.49 -13.48 1.80
C PHE A 40 7.64 -14.74 1.66
N GLY A 41 7.29 -15.05 0.42
CA GLY A 41 6.41 -16.18 0.18
C GLY A 41 5.04 -15.92 0.78
N LYS A 42 4.62 -16.80 1.69
CA LYS A 42 3.30 -16.72 2.31
C LYS A 42 3.33 -16.10 3.70
N GLU A 43 4.44 -15.53 4.13
CA GLU A 43 4.59 -15.09 5.50
C GLU A 43 4.99 -13.64 5.59
N ILE A 44 4.34 -12.94 6.50
CA ILE A 44 4.73 -11.60 6.91
C ILE A 44 5.91 -11.71 7.87
N LYS A 45 6.88 -10.81 7.72
CA LYS A 45 8.06 -10.80 8.58
C LYS A 45 7.67 -10.40 9.99
N THR A 46 7.87 -11.31 10.95
CA THR A 46 7.35 -11.14 12.31
C THR A 46 8.07 -10.08 13.12
N SER A 47 9.27 -9.68 12.71
CA SER A 47 10.04 -8.67 13.41
C SER A 47 9.66 -7.23 13.06
N LEU A 48 8.70 -7.05 12.15
CA LEU A 48 8.28 -5.70 11.75
C LEU A 48 7.50 -5.02 12.87
N TRP A 49 7.72 -3.71 13.02
CA TRP A 49 7.01 -2.92 14.03
C TRP A 49 5.50 -2.92 13.80
N ASN A 50 5.06 -3.11 12.55
CA ASN A 50 3.65 -3.12 12.19
C ASN A 50 3.16 -4.50 11.78
N TYR A 51 3.82 -5.54 12.25
CA TYR A 51 3.54 -6.92 11.86
C TYR A 51 2.05 -7.27 11.99
N ASP A 52 1.43 -6.86 13.09
CA ASP A 52 0.04 -7.20 13.37
C ASP A 52 -0.97 -6.49 12.49
N ARG A 53 -0.54 -5.50 11.72
CA ARG A 53 -1.42 -4.78 10.79
C ARG A 53 -1.25 -5.21 9.35
N LEU A 54 -0.31 -6.11 9.07
CA LEU A 54 -0.04 -6.61 7.73
C LEU A 54 -0.57 -8.02 7.58
N GLU A 55 -1.13 -8.29 6.42
CA GLU A 55 -1.65 -9.62 6.13
C GLU A 55 -1.54 -9.85 4.63
N LEU A 56 -1.14 -11.06 4.24
CA LEU A 56 -1.21 -11.42 2.83
C LEU A 56 -2.66 -11.78 2.53
N TYR A 57 -3.25 -11.00 1.63
CA TYR A 57 -4.66 -11.15 1.29
C TYR A 57 -4.76 -11.65 -0.14
N ASP A 58 -4.72 -12.95 -0.29
CA ASP A 58 -4.64 -13.54 -1.60
C ASP A 58 -5.19 -14.95 -1.62
N ASN A 59 -5.33 -15.48 -2.81
CA ASN A 59 -5.63 -16.88 -3.03
C ASN A 59 -4.41 -17.49 -3.73
N HIS A 60 -3.51 -18.06 -2.95
CA HIS A 60 -2.28 -18.63 -3.49
C HIS A 60 -2.56 -19.76 -4.48
N ASP A 61 -3.65 -20.49 -4.30
CA ASP A 61 -4.01 -21.55 -5.22
C ASP A 61 -4.29 -21.01 -6.61
N ASN A 62 -4.80 -19.79 -6.68
CA ASN A 62 -5.06 -19.11 -7.94
C ASN A 62 -3.91 -18.20 -8.37
N GLY A 63 -2.80 -18.20 -7.63
CA GLY A 63 -1.64 -17.40 -7.96
C GLY A 63 -1.77 -15.92 -7.64
N GLU A 64 -2.72 -15.54 -6.80
CA GLU A 64 -2.84 -14.16 -6.37
C GLU A 64 -1.82 -13.85 -5.28
N CYS A 65 -1.34 -12.61 -5.25
CA CYS A 65 -0.39 -12.16 -4.26
C CYS A 65 -0.69 -10.70 -3.92
N ASN A 66 -1.48 -10.48 -2.88
CA ASN A 66 -1.94 -9.14 -2.48
C ASN A 66 -1.56 -8.90 -1.03
N LEU A 67 -1.33 -7.62 -0.70
CA LEU A 67 -0.98 -7.21 0.66
C LEU A 67 -2.09 -6.37 1.24
N LYS A 68 -2.57 -6.76 2.41
CA LYS A 68 -3.54 -5.99 3.18
C LYS A 68 -2.80 -5.21 4.25
N VAL A 69 -3.04 -3.90 4.31
CA VAL A 69 -2.52 -3.03 5.37
C VAL A 69 -3.72 -2.54 6.15
N LYS A 70 -3.82 -2.95 7.41
CA LYS A 70 -4.95 -2.63 8.27
C LYS A 70 -4.66 -1.39 9.08
N ASN A 71 -5.71 -0.63 9.40
CA ASN A 71 -5.62 0.56 10.23
C ASN A 71 -4.51 1.51 9.74
N PHE A 72 -4.65 1.94 8.51
CA PHE A 72 -3.61 2.69 7.81
C PHE A 72 -3.28 3.98 8.55
N THR A 73 -1.99 4.23 8.74
CA THR A 73 -1.49 5.41 9.44
C THR A 73 -0.49 6.15 8.57
N ARG A 74 -0.11 7.33 9.03
CA ARG A 74 0.84 8.17 8.30
C ARG A 74 2.18 7.48 8.08
N THR A 75 2.59 6.64 9.02
CA THR A 75 3.87 5.90 8.89
C THR A 75 3.81 4.79 7.84
N ASP A 76 2.62 4.46 7.37
CA ASP A 76 2.47 3.46 6.31
C ASP A 76 2.57 4.07 4.91
N GLU A 77 2.63 5.39 4.80
CA GLU A 77 2.75 6.05 3.50
C GLU A 77 4.10 5.76 2.86
N GLY A 78 4.11 5.68 1.54
CA GLY A 78 5.33 5.56 0.78
C GLY A 78 5.21 4.57 -0.35
N TYR A 79 6.36 4.05 -0.76
CA TYR A 79 6.43 3.10 -1.85
C TYR A 79 6.28 1.68 -1.33
N TYR A 80 5.42 0.92 -2.03
CA TYR A 80 5.30 -0.50 -1.84
C TYR A 80 5.66 -1.18 -3.16
N ARG A 81 6.37 -2.28 -3.07
CA ARG A 81 6.80 -3.04 -4.25
C ARG A 81 6.56 -4.50 -4.03
N CYS A 82 5.91 -5.14 -5.01
CA CYS A 82 5.86 -6.58 -5.05
C CYS A 82 6.82 -7.07 -6.12
N ILE A 83 7.65 -8.02 -5.76
CA ILE A 83 8.61 -8.66 -6.66
C ILE A 83 8.22 -10.12 -6.77
N SER A 84 7.98 -10.61 -7.97
CA SER A 84 7.57 -11.99 -8.17
C SER A 84 8.05 -12.49 -9.51
N ASN A 85 8.16 -13.81 -9.63
CA ASN A 85 8.49 -14.47 -10.88
C ASN A 85 7.16 -14.82 -11.57
N VAL A 86 6.97 -14.27 -12.76
CA VAL A 86 5.79 -14.52 -13.57
C VAL A 86 6.25 -15.20 -14.86
N ASN A 87 5.97 -16.49 -14.96
CA ASN A 87 6.36 -17.29 -16.15
C ASN A 87 7.85 -17.19 -16.49
N GLY A 88 8.68 -17.26 -15.45
CA GLY A 88 10.13 -17.24 -15.64
C GLY A 88 10.76 -15.86 -15.71
N ILE A 89 9.96 -14.81 -15.61
CA ILE A 89 10.44 -13.44 -15.68
C ILE A 89 10.18 -12.77 -14.34
N VAL A 90 11.21 -12.12 -13.79
CA VAL A 90 11.05 -11.34 -12.55
C VAL A 90 10.33 -10.05 -12.88
N VAL A 91 9.20 -9.83 -12.23
CA VAL A 91 8.35 -8.67 -12.43
C VAL A 91 8.30 -7.89 -11.12
N GLU A 92 8.46 -6.57 -11.23
CA GLU A 92 8.28 -5.66 -10.09
C GLU A 92 7.07 -4.78 -10.38
N SER A 93 6.22 -4.65 -9.37
CA SER A 93 5.06 -3.77 -9.44
C SER A 93 5.11 -2.80 -8.27
N ASP A 94 5.21 -1.51 -8.58
CA ASP A 94 5.36 -0.47 -7.58
C ASP A 94 4.06 0.29 -7.39
N LEU A 95 3.76 0.60 -6.13
CA LEU A 95 2.62 1.42 -5.76
C LEU A 95 3.11 2.52 -4.84
N GLN A 96 2.68 3.75 -5.11
CA GLN A 96 2.83 4.84 -4.17
C GLN A 96 1.53 4.95 -3.38
N VAL A 97 1.62 4.88 -2.06
CA VAL A 97 0.43 4.89 -1.22
C VAL A 97 0.50 6.09 -0.28
N TYR A 98 -0.52 6.94 -0.37
CA TYR A 98 -0.59 8.15 0.44
C TYR A 98 -1.94 8.25 1.11
N ILE A 99 -1.96 8.93 2.24
CA ILE A 99 -3.22 9.20 2.93
C ILE A 99 -4.02 10.22 2.13
N ARG A 100 -5.29 9.92 1.95
CA ARG A 100 -6.24 10.91 1.46
C ARG A 100 -6.50 11.90 2.59
N ASN A 101 -6.00 13.11 2.42
CA ASN A 101 -6.12 14.13 3.45
C ASN A 101 -7.48 14.80 3.34
N LYS A 102 -8.41 14.35 4.18
CA LYS A 102 -9.76 14.92 4.16
C LYS A 102 -9.77 16.40 4.51
N LEU A 103 -8.88 16.81 5.40
CA LEU A 103 -8.81 18.22 5.75
C LEU A 103 -8.35 19.05 4.55
N ALA A 104 -7.30 18.61 3.88
CA ALA A 104 -6.83 19.29 2.70
C ALA A 104 -7.87 19.26 1.58
N GLN A 105 -8.58 18.15 1.42
CA GLN A 105 -9.65 18.08 0.45
C GLN A 105 -10.77 19.04 0.77
N ASN A 106 -11.16 19.12 2.04
CA ASN A 106 -12.17 20.07 2.46
C ASN A 106 -11.72 21.50 2.19
N ILE A 107 -10.47 21.79 2.44
CA ILE A 107 -9.91 23.09 2.12
C ILE A 107 -9.98 23.34 0.62
N LEU A 108 -9.60 22.37 -0.19
CA LEU A 108 -9.65 22.53 -1.64
C LEU A 108 -11.08 22.68 -2.15
N MET A 109 -12.00 21.92 -1.58
CA MET A 109 -13.41 22.03 -1.96
C MET A 109 -14.03 23.34 -1.50
N ASP A 110 -13.64 23.77 -0.31
CA ASP A 110 -14.21 24.94 0.33
C ASP A 110 -13.23 26.09 0.35
N ILE A 111 -12.32 26.12 -0.58
CA ILE A 111 -11.26 27.12 -0.53
C ILE A 111 -11.85 28.52 -0.55
N SER A 112 -12.89 28.72 -1.32
CA SER A 112 -13.59 30.01 -1.31
C SER A 112 -14.24 30.26 0.03
N PHE A 113 -14.79 29.21 0.65
CA PHE A 113 -15.39 29.32 1.96
C PHE A 113 -14.35 29.68 3.01
N ILE A 114 -13.21 28.99 3.02
CA ILE A 114 -12.20 29.24 4.02
C ILE A 114 -11.64 30.64 3.91
N PHE A 115 -11.37 31.06 2.71
CA PHE A 115 -10.85 32.39 2.53
C PHE A 115 -11.91 33.47 2.65
N ALA A 116 -13.14 33.07 2.58
CA ALA A 116 -14.22 33.95 2.93
C ALA A 116 -14.38 34.09 4.43
N LEU A 117 -13.88 33.17 5.18
CA LEU A 117 -13.86 33.33 6.59
C LEU A 117 -12.87 34.32 6.90
N PRO A 118 -12.56 34.87 6.71
CA PRO A 118 -11.57 35.44 6.88
C PRO A 118 -10.73 34.74 7.58
N TRP A 119 -10.67 34.20 7.50
CA TRP A 119 -10.23 33.66 7.86
C TRP A 119 -9.80 33.51 8.67
N GLY A 120 -10.17 33.60 8.63
CA GLY A 120 -10.39 33.62 9.18
C GLY A 120 -10.40 32.95 9.23
N SER A 121 -10.32 32.89 9.10
CA SER A 121 -10.77 32.56 8.84
C SER A 121 -11.19 32.31 8.82
#